data_d879819465f8ce564929654e635e8220
#
_entry.id   d879819465f8ce564929654e635e8220
#
_cell.length_a   1.000
_cell.length_b   1.000
_cell.length_c   1.000
_cell.angle_alpha   90.00
_cell.angle_beta   90.00
_cell.angle_gamma   90.00
#
_symmetry.space_group_name_H-M   'P 1'
#
loop_
_entity.id
_entity.type
_entity.pdbx_description
1 polymer ?
#
loop_
_entity_poly.entity_id
_entity_poly.type
_entity_poly.pdbx_seq_one_letter_code
_entity_poly.pdbx_strand_id
1 'polypeptide(L)'
;MENKLYRLVFLTMVFFFAVGAQAQRRNSRYVEYINKYSDLAVEQMKLHKIPASITLAQGLLESGAGYSQLARKSNNHFGIKCGGSWRGRSVRHDDDARNECFRAYS
;
A
#
# COMPACT_ATOMS: atom_id res chain seq x y z
N MET A 1 20.71 36.47 -30.04
CA MET A 1 19.33 36.25 -29.59
C MET A 1 18.92 34.80 -29.64
N GLU A 2 19.17 34.09 -30.71
CA GLU A 2 18.80 32.66 -30.83
C GLU A 2 19.45 31.78 -29.76
N ASN A 3 20.72 32.00 -29.40
CA ASN A 3 21.43 31.21 -28.39
C ASN A 3 20.84 31.30 -26.99
N LYS A 4 20.21 32.40 -26.61
CA LYS A 4 19.55 32.54 -25.29
C LYS A 4 18.26 31.74 -25.21
N LEU A 5 17.50 31.68 -26.31
CA LEU A 5 16.26 30.89 -26.36
C LEU A 5 16.54 29.39 -26.27
N TYR A 6 17.53 28.90 -27.01
CA TYR A 6 17.94 27.50 -26.95
C TYR A 6 18.44 27.09 -25.56
N ARG A 7 19.21 27.97 -24.90
CA ARG A 7 19.64 27.71 -23.51
C ARG A 7 18.47 27.62 -22.54
N LEU A 8 17.48 28.50 -22.68
CA LEU A 8 16.30 28.51 -21.82
C LEU A 8 15.47 27.23 -22.02
N VAL A 9 15.21 26.84 -23.26
CA VAL A 9 14.48 25.62 -23.61
C VAL A 9 15.22 24.38 -23.11
N PHE A 10 16.54 24.32 -23.28
CA PHE A 10 17.36 23.20 -22.80
C PHE A 10 17.32 23.07 -21.28
N LEU A 11 17.43 24.17 -20.53
CA LEU A 11 17.34 24.19 -19.07
C LEU A 11 15.97 23.73 -18.56
N THR A 12 14.89 24.14 -19.21
CA THR A 12 13.54 23.71 -18.85
C THR A 12 13.35 22.23 -19.12
N MET A 13 13.85 21.69 -20.23
CA MET A 13 13.79 20.25 -20.52
C MET A 13 14.56 19.42 -19.49
N VAL A 14 15.75 19.84 -19.11
CA VAL A 14 16.56 19.16 -18.08
C VAL A 14 15.83 19.14 -16.73
N PHE A 15 15.18 20.25 -16.37
CA PHE A 15 14.39 20.33 -15.15
C PHE A 15 13.21 19.32 -15.13
N PHE A 16 12.47 19.21 -16.22
CA PHE A 16 11.38 18.25 -16.34
C PHE A 16 11.86 16.80 -16.24
N PHE A 17 12.99 16.46 -16.86
CA PHE A 17 13.60 15.13 -16.73
C PHE A 17 14.01 14.82 -15.30
N ALA A 18 14.59 15.76 -14.58
CA ALA A 18 15.01 15.57 -13.20
C ALA A 18 13.83 15.31 -12.27
N VAL A 19 12.72 16.04 -12.42
CA VAL A 19 11.49 15.85 -11.65
C VAL A 19 10.86 14.49 -11.97
N GLY A 20 10.81 14.09 -13.25
CA GLY A 20 10.31 12.79 -13.66
C GLY A 20 11.10 11.63 -13.06
N ALA A 21 12.43 11.72 -13.02
CA ALA A 21 13.30 10.72 -12.41
C ALA A 21 13.04 10.55 -10.90
N GLN A 22 12.76 11.63 -10.17
CA GLN A 22 12.41 11.57 -8.74
C GLN A 22 11.04 10.95 -8.50
N ALA A 23 10.05 11.22 -9.36
CA ALA A 23 8.71 10.66 -9.26
C ALA A 23 8.69 9.14 -9.46
N GLN A 24 9.67 8.56 -10.16
CA GLN A 24 9.81 7.12 -10.41
C GLN A 24 10.60 6.39 -9.32
N ARG A 25 10.98 7.05 -8.24
CA ARG A 25 11.73 6.43 -7.16
C ARG A 25 10.88 5.38 -6.46
N ARG A 26 11.37 4.15 -6.47
CA ARG A 26 10.67 3.03 -5.82
C ARG A 26 10.68 3.19 -4.30
N ASN A 27 9.53 2.99 -3.67
CA ASN A 27 9.44 2.90 -2.22
C ASN A 27 9.86 1.50 -1.78
N SER A 28 10.95 1.39 -1.03
CA SER A 28 11.50 0.11 -0.59
C SER A 28 10.54 -0.70 0.28
N ARG A 29 9.74 -0.05 1.12
CA ARG A 29 8.73 -0.71 1.95
C ARG A 29 7.61 -1.32 1.10
N TYR A 30 7.23 -0.65 0.03
CA TYR A 30 6.22 -1.15 -0.90
C TYR A 30 6.71 -2.37 -1.65
N VAL A 31 7.94 -2.34 -2.15
CA VAL A 31 8.57 -3.47 -2.84
C VAL A 31 8.68 -4.67 -1.91
N GLU A 32 9.12 -4.46 -0.68
CA GLU A 32 9.21 -5.50 0.35
C GLU A 32 7.84 -6.13 0.63
N TYR A 33 6.81 -5.32 0.80
CA TYR A 33 5.44 -5.78 1.01
C TYR A 33 4.93 -6.64 -0.16
N ILE A 34 5.12 -6.17 -1.38
CA ILE A 34 4.71 -6.88 -2.58
C ILE A 34 5.44 -8.22 -2.68
N ASN A 35 6.75 -8.24 -2.48
CA ASN A 35 7.54 -9.48 -2.51
C ASN A 35 7.09 -10.48 -1.45
N LYS A 36 6.75 -10.00 -0.26
CA LYS A 36 6.33 -10.85 0.84
C LYS A 36 4.97 -11.50 0.60
N TYR A 37 4.02 -10.79 -0.02
CA TYR A 37 2.64 -11.22 -0.12
C TYR A 37 2.18 -11.58 -1.55
N SER A 38 3.05 -11.48 -2.55
CA SER A 38 2.67 -11.74 -3.95
C SER A 38 2.16 -13.16 -4.18
N ASP A 39 2.80 -14.17 -3.62
CA ASP A 39 2.39 -15.57 -3.79
C ASP A 39 1.00 -15.80 -3.20
N LEU A 40 0.76 -15.26 -2.00
CA LEU A 40 -0.54 -15.35 -1.35
C LEU A 40 -1.63 -14.63 -2.17
N ALA A 41 -1.32 -13.46 -2.71
CA ALA A 41 -2.27 -12.69 -3.53
C ALA A 41 -2.61 -13.44 -4.83
N VAL A 42 -1.65 -14.09 -5.46
CA VAL A 42 -1.87 -14.93 -6.65
C VAL A 42 -2.73 -16.15 -6.31
N GLU A 43 -2.49 -16.79 -5.17
CA GLU A 43 -3.30 -17.91 -4.70
C GLU A 43 -4.76 -17.47 -4.51
N GLN A 44 -4.98 -16.34 -3.84
CA GLN A 44 -6.32 -15.78 -3.65
C GLN A 44 -6.99 -15.39 -4.98
N MET A 45 -6.21 -14.92 -5.94
CA MET A 45 -6.71 -14.63 -7.29
C MET A 45 -7.26 -15.89 -7.97
N LYS A 46 -6.56 -17.01 -7.86
CA LYS A 46 -7.01 -18.29 -8.43
C LYS A 46 -8.30 -18.77 -7.78
N LEU A 47 -8.45 -18.57 -6.47
CA LEU A 47 -9.63 -18.99 -5.71
C LEU A 47 -10.84 -18.08 -5.92
N HIS A 48 -10.65 -16.78 -5.90
CA HIS A 48 -11.73 -15.78 -5.82
C HIS A 48 -11.88 -14.92 -7.07
N LYS A 49 -11.02 -15.08 -8.08
CA LYS A 49 -11.08 -14.32 -9.35
C LYS A 49 -10.86 -12.81 -9.22
N ILE A 50 -10.25 -12.37 -8.13
CA ILE A 50 -9.84 -10.98 -7.94
C ILE A 50 -8.39 -10.84 -8.38
N PRO A 51 -8.03 -9.88 -9.25
CA PRO A 51 -6.64 -9.69 -9.67
C PRO A 51 -5.69 -9.51 -8.49
N ALA A 52 -4.56 -10.21 -8.49
CA ALA A 52 -3.57 -10.16 -7.43
C ALA A 52 -3.05 -8.73 -7.17
N SER A 53 -2.91 -7.93 -8.22
CA SER A 53 -2.50 -6.53 -8.13
C SER A 53 -3.47 -5.68 -7.31
N ILE A 54 -4.76 -5.94 -7.39
CA ILE A 54 -5.80 -5.22 -6.63
C ILE A 54 -5.70 -5.59 -5.14
N THR A 55 -5.59 -6.88 -4.83
CA THR A 55 -5.43 -7.36 -3.46
C THR A 55 -4.16 -6.78 -2.82
N LEU A 56 -3.04 -6.79 -3.55
CA LEU A 56 -1.78 -6.22 -3.07
C LEU A 56 -1.87 -4.70 -2.85
N ALA A 57 -2.47 -3.97 -3.78
CA ALA A 57 -2.61 -2.52 -3.67
C ALA A 57 -3.48 -2.14 -2.48
N GLN A 58 -4.61 -2.81 -2.28
CA GLN A 58 -5.48 -2.56 -1.14
C GLN A 58 -4.79 -2.89 0.18
N GLY A 59 -4.15 -4.05 0.30
CA GLY A 59 -3.43 -4.44 1.50
C GLY A 59 -2.31 -3.47 1.83
N LEU A 60 -1.56 -3.03 0.83
CA LEU A 60 -0.48 -2.07 0.98
C LEU A 60 -0.98 -0.71 1.49
N LEU A 61 -2.03 -0.17 0.88
CA LEU A 61 -2.60 1.13 1.25
C LEU A 61 -3.30 1.08 2.61
N GLU A 62 -4.14 0.09 2.85
CA GLU A 62 -4.92 -0.04 4.10
C GLU A 62 -4.04 -0.31 5.32
N SER A 63 -2.92 -0.99 5.14
CA SER A 63 -2.02 -1.36 6.24
C SER A 63 -0.76 -0.50 6.33
N GLY A 64 -0.60 0.50 5.46
CA GLY A 64 0.65 1.24 5.36
C GLY A 64 1.83 0.30 5.11
N ALA A 65 1.72 -0.57 4.11
CA ALA A 65 2.69 -1.61 3.78
C ALA A 65 3.00 -2.57 4.97
N GLY A 66 2.01 -2.81 5.81
CA GLY A 66 2.14 -3.65 7.01
C GLY A 66 2.72 -2.94 8.24
N TYR A 67 3.03 -1.66 8.15
CA TYR A 67 3.65 -0.90 9.24
C TYR A 67 2.64 -0.20 10.15
N SER A 68 1.35 -0.18 9.82
CA SER A 68 0.34 0.44 10.68
C SER A 68 0.27 -0.26 12.05
N GLN A 69 -0.15 0.46 13.08
CA GLN A 69 -0.30 -0.10 14.42
C GLN A 69 -1.26 -1.28 14.42
N LEU A 70 -2.40 -1.15 13.72
CA LEU A 70 -3.38 -2.23 13.62
C LEU A 70 -2.80 -3.47 12.93
N ALA A 71 -2.11 -3.30 11.80
CA ALA A 71 -1.50 -4.42 11.06
C ALA A 71 -0.46 -5.16 11.91
N ARG A 72 0.38 -4.42 12.65
CA ARG A 72 1.43 -5.01 13.49
C ARG A 72 0.88 -5.81 14.67
N LYS A 73 -0.17 -5.31 15.33
CA LYS A 73 -0.72 -5.99 16.52
C LYS A 73 -1.74 -7.08 16.19
N SER A 74 -2.36 -7.05 15.02
CA SER A 74 -3.45 -7.97 14.66
C SER A 74 -3.23 -8.77 13.39
N ASN A 75 -2.21 -8.46 12.60
CA ASN A 75 -2.00 -8.99 11.26
C ASN A 75 -3.22 -8.80 10.34
N ASN A 76 -4.01 -7.78 10.61
CA ASN A 76 -5.23 -7.43 9.88
C ASN A 76 -4.92 -6.26 8.94
N HIS A 77 -4.56 -6.58 7.70
CA HIS A 77 -4.10 -5.60 6.73
C HIS A 77 -5.24 -4.83 6.05
N PHE A 78 -6.47 -5.34 6.09
CA PHE A 78 -7.61 -4.75 5.41
C PHE A 78 -8.60 -4.05 6.35
N GLY A 79 -8.27 -3.97 7.63
CA GLY A 79 -9.14 -3.33 8.61
C GLY A 79 -10.48 -4.03 8.79
N ILE A 80 -10.49 -5.35 8.80
CA ILE A 80 -11.73 -6.14 8.92
C ILE A 80 -12.23 -6.09 10.36
N LYS A 81 -13.43 -5.54 10.55
CA LYS A 81 -14.08 -5.45 11.85
C LYS A 81 -14.63 -6.81 12.28
N CYS A 82 -14.80 -7.01 13.59
CA CYS A 82 -15.25 -8.28 14.14
C CYS A 82 -16.60 -8.73 13.58
N GLY A 83 -17.57 -7.82 13.51
CA GLY A 83 -18.93 -8.20 13.16
C GLY A 83 -19.57 -9.11 14.22
N GLY A 84 -20.79 -9.56 13.97
CA GLY A 84 -21.56 -10.35 14.94
C GLY A 84 -21.20 -11.84 14.98
N SER A 85 -20.53 -12.37 13.96
CA SER A 85 -20.27 -13.82 13.82
C SER A 85 -18.81 -14.22 14.09
N TRP A 86 -17.91 -13.26 14.30
CA TRP A 86 -16.49 -13.56 14.52
C TRP A 86 -16.25 -14.21 15.86
N ARG A 87 -15.58 -15.38 15.86
CA ARG A 87 -15.25 -16.17 17.05
C ARG A 87 -13.76 -16.25 17.34
N GLY A 88 -12.92 -15.69 16.44
CA GLY A 88 -11.47 -15.68 16.60
C GLY A 88 -10.98 -14.57 17.54
N ARG A 89 -9.65 -14.43 17.63
CA ARG A 89 -9.03 -13.36 18.41
C ARG A 89 -9.36 -12.00 17.83
N SER A 90 -9.38 -11.01 18.69
CA SER A 90 -9.66 -9.62 18.31
C SER A 90 -8.74 -8.65 19.02
N VAL A 91 -8.61 -7.47 18.47
CA VAL A 91 -7.91 -6.33 19.07
C VAL A 91 -8.83 -5.12 19.06
N ARG A 92 -8.61 -4.20 19.99
CA ARG A 92 -9.31 -2.92 20.03
C ARG A 92 -8.42 -1.84 19.41
N HIS A 93 -9.02 -1.00 18.59
CA HIS A 93 -8.32 0.06 17.90
C HIS A 93 -9.28 1.20 17.57
N ASP A 94 -8.81 2.44 17.68
CA ASP A 94 -9.60 3.61 17.31
C ASP A 94 -9.54 3.81 15.78
N ASP A 95 -10.70 3.92 15.16
CA ASP A 95 -10.84 4.17 13.73
C ASP A 95 -11.98 5.17 13.52
N ASP A 96 -13.06 4.83 12.87
CA ASP A 96 -14.25 5.68 12.73
C ASP A 96 -14.90 6.01 14.07
N ALA A 97 -14.80 5.08 15.01
CA ALA A 97 -15.19 5.24 16.40
C ALA A 97 -14.06 4.81 17.33
N ARG A 98 -14.19 5.17 18.61
CA ARG A 98 -13.23 4.74 19.63
C ARG A 98 -13.40 3.26 19.97
N ASN A 99 -12.27 2.58 20.21
CA ASN A 99 -12.23 1.24 20.77
C ASN A 99 -13.03 0.21 19.95
N GLU A 100 -12.97 0.31 18.62
CA GLU A 100 -13.63 -0.64 17.74
C GLU A 100 -12.97 -2.01 17.76
N CYS A 101 -13.77 -3.06 17.54
CA CYS A 101 -13.30 -4.44 17.48
C CYS A 101 -12.82 -4.78 16.07
N PHE A 102 -11.56 -5.20 15.97
CA PHE A 102 -10.96 -5.69 14.73
C PHE A 102 -10.54 -7.15 14.88
N ARG A 103 -10.72 -7.93 13.82
CA ARG A 103 -10.27 -9.32 13.78
C ARG A 103 -8.75 -9.38 13.85
N ALA A 104 -8.23 -10.37 14.60
CA ALA A 104 -6.80 -10.64 14.69
C ALA A 104 -6.47 -11.99 14.07
N TYR A 105 -5.43 -12.02 13.25
CA TYR A 105 -4.97 -13.20 12.53
C TYR A 105 -3.57 -13.60 12.98
N SER A 106 -3.26 -14.88 12.86
CA SER A 106 -1.93 -15.41 13.16
C SER A 106 -0.93 -15.25 12.01
#